data_9c5862d0aba35ec52772fd9679ab14ad
#
_entry.id   9c5862d0aba35ec52772fd9679ab14ad
#
_cell.length_a   1.000
_cell.length_b   1.000
_cell.length_c   1.000
_cell.angle_alpha   90.00
_cell.angle_beta   90.00
_cell.angle_gamma   90.00
#
_symmetry.space_group_name_H-M   'P 1'
#
loop_
_entity.id
_entity.type
_entity.pdbx_description
1 polymer ?
#
loop_
_entity_poly.entity_id
_entity_poly.type
_entity_poly.pdbx_seq_one_letter_code
_entity_poly.pdbx_strand_id
1 'polypeptide(L)'
;MPVSQFNLPAKQRAERKLLITVAAWKEGTTEVREILGTRTEDSSIEYNADIETTTDVRGINYTDVNRTQPQQTFDPYLVLGGSKLGAKLNDIRRRNAVSEYNQFTLYVITAYVGTAGAYEAECHENCTINPTALGGDSNVNMPIDCYFSNDYQGTGKPGLGTVDKLSDDFTFTPATVG
;
A
#
# COMPACT_ATOMS: atom_id res chain seq x y z
N MET A 1 9.19 -20.30 7.93
CA MET A 1 8.46 -19.52 8.94
C MET A 1 7.12 -20.15 9.18
N PRO A 2 6.63 -20.21 10.43
CA PRO A 2 5.24 -20.60 10.65
C PRO A 2 4.31 -19.59 9.96
N VAL A 3 3.21 -20.08 9.39
CA VAL A 3 2.19 -19.23 8.74
C VAL A 3 1.51 -18.41 9.84
N SER A 4 1.47 -17.10 9.66
CA SER A 4 0.72 -16.20 10.57
C SER A 4 -0.76 -16.56 10.55
N GLN A 5 -1.36 -16.65 11.72
CA GLN A 5 -2.77 -16.97 11.86
C GLN A 5 -3.59 -15.69 12.05
N PHE A 6 -4.81 -15.71 11.54
CA PHE A 6 -5.74 -14.62 11.79
C PHE A 6 -6.13 -14.55 13.27
N ASN A 7 -6.22 -13.33 13.81
CA ASN A 7 -6.65 -13.08 15.18
C ASN A 7 -8.17 -13.01 15.35
N LEU A 8 -8.90 -13.49 14.36
CA LEU A 8 -10.36 -13.50 14.31
C LEU A 8 -10.92 -14.82 14.85
N PRO A 9 -12.10 -14.83 15.49
CA PRO A 9 -12.83 -16.04 15.81
C PRO A 9 -13.08 -16.90 14.57
N ALA A 10 -13.17 -18.21 14.76
CA ALA A 10 -13.42 -19.15 13.66
C ALA A 10 -14.67 -18.76 12.87
N LYS A 11 -14.56 -18.73 11.53
CA LYS A 11 -15.61 -18.36 10.56
C LYS A 11 -16.04 -16.87 10.58
N GLN A 12 -15.46 -16.02 11.41
CA GLN A 12 -15.70 -14.59 11.36
C GLN A 12 -15.00 -13.96 10.16
N ARG A 13 -15.68 -13.04 9.49
CA ARG A 13 -15.13 -12.28 8.37
C ARG A 13 -14.31 -11.10 8.88
N ALA A 14 -13.15 -10.84 8.26
CA ALA A 14 -12.39 -9.62 8.51
C ALA A 14 -13.16 -8.41 7.96
N GLU A 15 -13.32 -7.39 8.76
CA GLU A 15 -13.90 -6.14 8.30
C GLU A 15 -12.92 -5.36 7.42
N ARG A 16 -13.41 -4.69 6.37
CA ARG A 16 -12.55 -3.94 5.43
C ARG A 16 -11.67 -2.87 6.11
N LYS A 17 -12.19 -2.26 7.18
CA LYS A 17 -11.43 -1.26 7.97
C LYS A 17 -10.15 -1.80 8.63
N LEU A 18 -9.98 -3.11 8.71
CA LEU A 18 -8.80 -3.77 9.26
C LEU A 18 -7.67 -3.95 8.24
N LEU A 19 -7.92 -3.63 6.97
CA LEU A 19 -6.89 -3.55 5.94
C LEU A 19 -6.62 -2.06 5.66
N ILE A 20 -5.43 -1.59 6.06
CA ILE A 20 -5.09 -0.18 6.09
C ILE A 20 -3.87 0.04 5.19
N THR A 21 -3.97 1.01 4.29
CA THR A 21 -2.85 1.47 3.46
C THR A 21 -2.41 2.85 3.95
N VAL A 22 -1.12 3.01 4.17
CA VAL A 22 -0.53 4.27 4.62
C VAL A 22 0.51 4.73 3.62
N ALA A 23 0.38 5.97 3.15
CA ALA A 23 1.40 6.63 2.35
C ALA A 23 2.38 7.35 3.27
N ALA A 24 3.67 7.22 2.98
CA ALA A 24 4.72 7.90 3.70
C ALA A 24 5.73 8.50 2.73
N TRP A 25 6.34 9.60 3.12
CA TRP A 25 7.42 10.26 2.39
C TRP A 25 8.31 11.02 3.37
N LYS A 26 9.48 11.41 2.92
CA LYS A 26 10.41 12.22 3.74
C LYS A 26 10.30 13.70 3.40
N GLU A 27 10.21 14.50 4.45
CA GLU A 27 10.42 15.95 4.40
C GLU A 27 11.67 16.27 5.19
N GLY A 28 12.77 16.49 4.49
CA GLY A 28 14.10 16.56 5.13
C GLY A 28 14.48 15.21 5.76
N THR A 29 14.63 15.18 7.07
CA THR A 29 14.93 13.96 7.84
C THR A 29 13.71 13.32 8.49
N THR A 30 12.54 13.97 8.41
CA THR A 30 11.30 13.52 9.06
C THR A 30 10.44 12.75 8.08
N GLU A 31 9.98 11.58 8.49
CA GLU A 31 8.96 10.83 7.77
C GLU A 31 7.57 11.38 8.10
N VAL A 32 6.84 11.75 7.06
CA VAL A 32 5.43 12.18 7.14
C VAL A 32 4.55 11.06 6.62
N ARG A 33 3.43 10.82 7.27
CA ARG A 33 2.51 9.72 6.94
C ARG A 33 1.07 10.19 6.87
N GLU A 34 0.28 9.55 6.02
CA GLU A 34 -1.16 9.70 5.96
C GLU A 34 -1.83 8.36 5.66
N ILE A 35 -2.84 8.02 6.45
CA ILE A 35 -3.70 6.86 6.18
C ILE A 35 -4.60 7.17 4.99
N LEU A 36 -4.61 6.29 4.00
CA LEU A 36 -5.41 6.42 2.80
C LEU A 36 -6.81 5.83 2.98
N GLY A 37 -7.76 6.28 2.15
CA GLY A 37 -9.11 5.74 2.10
C GLY A 37 -10.16 6.56 2.82
N THR A 38 -9.83 7.75 3.33
CA THR A 38 -10.83 8.65 3.92
C THR A 38 -11.88 9.03 2.87
N ARG A 39 -13.15 8.70 3.14
CA ARG A 39 -14.30 8.87 2.24
C ARG A 39 -14.21 8.10 0.91
N THR A 40 -13.36 7.11 0.82
CA THR A 40 -13.32 6.16 -0.27
C THR A 40 -14.11 4.92 0.13
N GLU A 41 -15.15 4.58 -0.62
CA GLU A 41 -16.05 3.47 -0.27
C GLU A 41 -15.47 2.12 -0.62
N ASP A 42 -14.76 2.03 -1.74
CA ASP A 42 -14.14 0.80 -2.22
C ASP A 42 -12.72 1.08 -2.76
N SER A 43 -11.79 0.27 -2.34
CA SER A 43 -10.43 0.26 -2.85
C SER A 43 -9.79 -1.09 -2.52
N SER A 44 -9.25 -1.74 -3.52
CA SER A 44 -8.62 -3.05 -3.40
C SER A 44 -7.19 -3.02 -3.90
N ILE A 45 -6.31 -3.79 -3.27
CA ILE A 45 -4.98 -4.03 -3.80
C ILE A 45 -5.09 -5.12 -4.87
N GLU A 46 -4.83 -4.76 -6.11
CA GLU A 46 -4.83 -5.67 -7.25
C GLU A 46 -3.39 -6.14 -7.52
N TYR A 47 -3.18 -7.45 -7.56
CA TYR A 47 -1.84 -8.00 -7.67
C TYR A 47 -1.31 -8.04 -9.11
N ASN A 48 -2.18 -7.99 -10.12
CA ASN A 48 -1.84 -7.96 -11.55
C ASN A 48 -0.78 -9.03 -11.91
N ALA A 49 -1.06 -10.28 -11.54
CA ALA A 49 -0.13 -11.38 -11.69
C ALA A 49 0.17 -11.66 -13.17
N ASP A 50 1.46 -11.83 -13.47
CA ASP A 50 1.93 -12.30 -14.77
C ASP A 50 1.92 -13.84 -14.76
N ILE A 51 0.94 -14.40 -15.44
CA ILE A 51 0.66 -15.86 -15.44
C ILE A 51 1.01 -16.45 -16.81
N GLU A 52 1.86 -17.46 -16.83
CA GLU A 52 2.23 -18.21 -18.02
C GLU A 52 1.76 -19.65 -17.90
N THR A 53 1.15 -20.17 -18.96
CA THR A 53 0.77 -21.59 -19.06
C THR A 53 1.55 -22.24 -20.18
N THR A 54 2.27 -23.31 -19.86
CA THR A 54 3.02 -24.11 -20.81
C THR A 54 2.48 -25.54 -20.84
N THR A 55 2.53 -26.16 -22.02
CA THR A 55 2.14 -27.57 -22.18
C THR A 55 3.37 -28.39 -22.52
N ASP A 56 3.64 -29.43 -21.75
CA ASP A 56 4.75 -30.35 -22.05
C ASP A 56 4.42 -31.31 -23.20
N VAL A 57 5.42 -32.05 -23.64
CA VAL A 57 5.29 -33.04 -24.74
C VAL A 57 4.33 -34.20 -24.39
N ARG A 58 3.97 -34.34 -23.14
CA ARG A 58 3.01 -35.34 -22.65
C ARG A 58 1.57 -34.81 -22.61
N GLY A 59 1.36 -33.54 -23.00
CA GLY A 59 0.07 -32.86 -22.95
C GLY A 59 -0.35 -32.40 -21.57
N ILE A 60 0.59 -32.29 -20.63
CA ILE A 60 0.32 -31.78 -19.27
C ILE A 60 0.54 -30.26 -19.26
N ASN A 61 -0.47 -29.54 -18.75
CA ASN A 61 -0.42 -28.09 -18.60
C ASN A 61 0.19 -27.72 -17.25
N TYR A 62 1.16 -26.79 -17.27
CA TYR A 62 1.75 -26.14 -16.09
C TYR A 62 1.44 -24.66 -16.16
N THR A 63 0.98 -24.12 -15.04
CA THR A 63 0.70 -22.68 -14.93
C THR A 63 1.59 -22.09 -13.85
N ASP A 64 2.39 -21.12 -14.23
CA ASP A 64 3.33 -20.44 -13.36
C ASP A 64 2.96 -18.98 -13.18
N VAL A 65 3.11 -18.46 -11.96
CA VAL A 65 3.02 -17.04 -11.66
C VAL A 65 4.43 -16.47 -11.60
N ASN A 66 4.82 -15.71 -12.64
CA ASN A 66 6.19 -15.22 -12.78
C ASN A 66 6.46 -14.04 -11.84
N ARG A 67 5.50 -13.11 -11.75
CA ARG A 67 5.61 -11.93 -10.89
C ARG A 67 4.23 -11.35 -10.56
N THR A 68 4.18 -10.51 -9.53
CA THR A 68 3.03 -9.68 -9.21
C THR A 68 3.41 -8.20 -9.28
N GLN A 69 2.47 -7.35 -9.69
CA GLN A 69 2.61 -5.90 -9.72
C GLN A 69 1.46 -5.27 -8.94
N PRO A 70 1.55 -5.22 -7.61
CA PRO A 70 0.47 -4.70 -6.79
C PRO A 70 0.17 -3.23 -7.09
N GLN A 71 -1.10 -2.92 -7.23
CA GLN A 71 -1.61 -1.58 -7.48
C GLN A 71 -2.85 -1.37 -6.64
N GLN A 72 -3.07 -0.15 -6.19
CA GLN A 72 -4.29 0.24 -5.49
C GLN A 72 -4.73 1.63 -5.92
N THR A 73 -6.01 1.75 -6.29
CA THR A 73 -6.61 3.02 -6.70
C THR A 73 -7.50 3.55 -5.58
N PHE A 74 -7.41 4.83 -5.32
CA PHE A 74 -8.32 5.58 -4.45
C PHE A 74 -9.09 6.60 -5.27
N ASP A 75 -10.35 6.31 -5.54
CA ASP A 75 -11.29 7.18 -6.23
C ASP A 75 -12.66 7.07 -5.54
N PRO A 76 -13.20 8.13 -4.96
CA PRO A 76 -12.60 9.47 -4.87
C PRO A 76 -11.43 9.54 -3.89
N TYR A 77 -10.47 10.41 -4.20
CA TYR A 77 -9.53 10.96 -3.22
C TYR A 77 -9.80 12.46 -3.12
N LEU A 78 -10.61 12.83 -2.15
CA LEU A 78 -11.06 14.20 -2.00
C LEU A 78 -9.95 15.08 -1.43
N VAL A 79 -9.81 16.27 -1.98
CA VAL A 79 -8.90 17.29 -1.45
C VAL A 79 -9.54 17.89 -0.20
N LEU A 80 -9.04 17.49 0.96
CA LEU A 80 -9.53 17.92 2.26
C LEU A 80 -8.54 18.85 2.94
N GLY A 81 -9.05 19.81 3.71
CA GLY A 81 -8.22 20.62 4.59
C GLY A 81 -7.49 19.72 5.60
N GLY A 82 -6.16 19.92 5.76
CA GLY A 82 -5.33 19.10 6.64
C GLY A 82 -4.78 17.81 6.02
N SER A 83 -5.15 17.47 4.77
CA SER A 83 -4.54 16.35 4.06
C SER A 83 -3.08 16.64 3.74
N LYS A 84 -2.19 15.87 4.31
CA LYS A 84 -0.74 16.01 4.11
C LYS A 84 -0.35 15.50 2.71
N LEU A 85 -0.86 14.35 2.32
CA LEU A 85 -0.59 13.76 1.00
C LEU A 85 -1.17 14.62 -0.12
N GLY A 86 -2.40 15.11 0.03
CA GLY A 86 -3.02 16.01 -0.93
C GLY A 86 -2.19 17.28 -1.15
N ALA A 87 -1.67 17.87 -0.07
CA ALA A 87 -0.77 19.02 -0.15
C ALA A 87 0.55 18.68 -0.85
N LYS A 88 1.15 17.53 -0.55
CA LYS A 88 2.39 17.06 -1.17
C LYS A 88 2.21 16.81 -2.67
N LEU A 89 1.17 16.11 -3.08
CA LEU A 89 0.89 15.84 -4.49
C LEU A 89 0.59 17.12 -5.28
N ASN A 90 -0.14 18.07 -4.67
CA ASN A 90 -0.39 19.36 -5.30
C ASN A 90 0.89 20.18 -5.50
N ASP A 91 1.82 20.14 -4.53
CA ASP A 91 3.11 20.80 -4.64
C ASP A 91 3.97 20.19 -5.76
N ILE A 92 4.08 18.86 -5.82
CA ILE A 92 4.79 18.16 -6.89
C ILE A 92 4.22 18.53 -8.27
N ARG A 93 2.90 18.51 -8.40
CA ARG A 93 2.20 18.89 -9.64
C ARG A 93 2.53 20.32 -10.07
N ARG A 94 2.45 21.28 -9.14
CA ARG A 94 2.70 22.69 -9.43
C ARG A 94 4.13 22.97 -9.87
N ARG A 95 5.09 22.29 -9.24
CA ARG A 95 6.53 22.41 -9.60
C ARG A 95 6.91 21.55 -10.82
N ASN A 96 6.01 20.69 -11.30
CA ASN A 96 6.30 19.68 -12.33
C ASN A 96 7.49 18.77 -11.97
N ALA A 97 7.61 18.44 -10.70
CA ALA A 97 8.70 17.62 -10.15
C ALA A 97 8.36 16.12 -10.26
N VAL A 98 8.14 15.63 -11.48
CA VAL A 98 7.56 14.29 -11.78
C VAL A 98 8.31 13.15 -11.13
N SER A 99 9.63 13.27 -10.94
CA SER A 99 10.44 12.24 -10.30
C SER A 99 10.09 12.03 -8.82
N GLU A 100 9.51 13.01 -8.16
CA GLU A 100 9.10 12.92 -6.75
C GLU A 100 7.88 12.00 -6.56
N TYR A 101 7.08 11.75 -7.60
CA TYR A 101 5.98 10.77 -7.53
C TYR A 101 6.46 9.35 -7.24
N ASN A 102 7.72 9.03 -7.51
CA ASN A 102 8.32 7.72 -7.31
C ASN A 102 9.06 7.56 -5.96
N GLN A 103 8.93 8.52 -5.07
CA GLN A 103 9.69 8.59 -3.81
C GLN A 103 8.81 8.36 -2.57
N PHE A 104 7.76 7.59 -2.72
CA PHE A 104 6.87 7.26 -1.62
C PHE A 104 7.19 5.90 -1.02
N THR A 105 6.88 5.75 0.25
CA THR A 105 6.83 4.48 0.95
C THR A 105 5.37 4.14 1.21
N LEU A 106 4.97 2.91 0.92
CA LEU A 106 3.62 2.43 1.20
C LEU A 106 3.68 1.33 2.25
N TYR A 107 2.88 1.48 3.30
CA TYR A 107 2.67 0.45 4.30
C TYR A 107 1.30 -0.19 4.09
N VAL A 108 1.24 -1.50 4.16
CA VAL A 108 -0.01 -2.27 4.19
C VAL A 108 -0.12 -2.93 5.55
N ILE A 109 -1.10 -2.52 6.34
CA ILE A 109 -1.33 -3.04 7.69
C ILE A 109 -2.53 -3.98 7.63
N THR A 110 -2.31 -5.23 8.03
CA THR A 110 -3.33 -6.26 8.12
C THR A 110 -3.70 -6.44 9.61
N ALA A 111 -4.56 -5.57 10.12
CA ALA A 111 -4.91 -5.54 11.54
C ALA A 111 -5.68 -6.78 12.03
N TYR A 112 -6.13 -7.63 11.11
CA TYR A 112 -6.74 -8.93 11.41
C TYR A 112 -5.71 -10.06 11.58
N VAL A 113 -4.41 -9.74 11.54
CA VAL A 113 -3.30 -10.65 11.79
C VAL A 113 -2.42 -10.07 12.90
N GLY A 114 -1.88 -10.92 13.73
CA GLY A 114 -1.08 -10.49 14.88
C GLY A 114 -1.90 -10.26 16.13
N THR A 115 -1.41 -9.43 17.04
CA THR A 115 -2.05 -9.09 18.31
C THR A 115 -2.12 -7.58 18.49
N ALA A 116 -2.94 -7.11 19.41
CA ALA A 116 -3.00 -5.69 19.74
C ALA A 116 -1.60 -5.19 20.17
N GLY A 117 -1.15 -4.12 19.53
CA GLY A 117 0.21 -3.58 19.71
C GLY A 117 1.31 -4.26 18.88
N ALA A 118 0.97 -5.29 18.09
CA ALA A 118 1.88 -5.95 17.15
C ALA A 118 1.10 -6.49 15.93
N TYR A 119 0.47 -5.58 15.20
CA TYR A 119 -0.27 -5.90 13.99
C TYR A 119 0.67 -6.16 12.84
N GLU A 120 0.41 -7.17 12.04
CA GLU A 120 1.24 -7.51 10.88
C GLU A 120 1.19 -6.38 9.85
N ALA A 121 2.34 -6.05 9.30
CA ALA A 121 2.47 -4.99 8.31
C ALA A 121 3.55 -5.31 7.29
N GLU A 122 3.39 -4.75 6.10
CA GLU A 122 4.36 -4.77 5.02
C GLU A 122 4.81 -3.35 4.73
N CYS A 123 6.11 -3.17 4.47
CA CYS A 123 6.70 -1.90 4.06
C CYS A 123 7.27 -2.04 2.65
N HIS A 124 6.82 -1.18 1.75
CA HIS A 124 7.30 -1.08 0.38
C HIS A 124 7.94 0.29 0.17
N GLU A 125 9.21 0.32 -0.12
CA GLU A 125 9.93 1.56 -0.44
C GLU A 125 9.98 1.80 -1.96
N ASN A 126 10.26 3.03 -2.36
CA ASN A 126 10.33 3.43 -3.78
C ASN A 126 9.04 3.15 -4.57
N CYS A 127 7.92 3.35 -3.92
CA CYS A 127 6.60 3.25 -4.55
C CYS A 127 6.23 4.53 -5.30
N THR A 128 5.31 4.39 -6.24
CA THR A 128 4.77 5.50 -7.01
C THR A 128 3.35 5.82 -6.56
N ILE A 129 3.07 7.08 -6.30
CA ILE A 129 1.71 7.59 -6.14
C ILE A 129 1.46 8.59 -7.26
N ASN A 130 0.56 8.25 -8.17
CA ASN A 130 0.26 9.03 -9.35
C ASN A 130 -1.15 9.61 -9.29
N PRO A 131 -1.33 10.94 -9.17
CA PRO A 131 -2.65 11.56 -9.37
C PRO A 131 -3.05 11.44 -10.84
N THR A 132 -4.25 10.93 -11.08
CA THR A 132 -4.73 10.67 -12.44
C THR A 132 -5.59 11.80 -13.00
N ALA A 133 -6.20 12.59 -12.14
CA ALA A 133 -7.05 13.72 -12.51
C ALA A 133 -7.09 14.76 -11.38
N LEU A 134 -7.55 15.94 -11.71
CA LEU A 134 -7.88 16.97 -10.73
C LEU A 134 -9.14 17.70 -11.22
N GLY A 135 -10.21 17.58 -10.47
CA GLY A 135 -11.50 18.17 -10.86
C GLY A 135 -12.59 17.75 -9.88
N GLY A 136 -13.76 17.53 -10.39
CA GLY A 136 -14.92 17.10 -9.62
C GLY A 136 -16.14 17.94 -9.95
N ASP A 137 -17.27 17.55 -9.40
CA ASP A 137 -18.54 18.28 -9.52
C ASP A 137 -18.72 19.26 -8.35
N SER A 138 -19.13 18.75 -7.19
CA SER A 138 -19.36 19.58 -6.00
C SER A 138 -18.12 19.74 -5.11
N ASN A 139 -17.17 18.82 -5.18
CA ASN A 139 -15.93 18.82 -4.41
C ASN A 139 -14.75 18.54 -5.32
N VAL A 140 -13.59 19.05 -4.92
CA VAL A 140 -12.37 18.75 -5.65
C VAL A 140 -11.93 17.32 -5.35
N ASN A 141 -11.86 16.51 -6.39
CA ASN A 141 -11.39 15.13 -6.38
C ASN A 141 -10.06 15.04 -7.15
N MET A 142 -9.11 14.34 -6.59
CA MET A 142 -7.82 14.04 -7.21
C MET A 142 -7.53 12.55 -7.07
N PRO A 143 -8.18 11.70 -7.87
CA PRO A 143 -7.96 10.26 -7.79
C PRO A 143 -6.49 9.90 -7.90
N ILE A 144 -6.05 8.94 -7.12
CA ILE A 144 -4.66 8.50 -7.09
C ILE A 144 -4.54 7.01 -7.36
N ASP A 145 -3.53 6.65 -8.12
CA ASP A 145 -3.08 5.27 -8.30
C ASP A 145 -1.78 5.07 -7.52
N CYS A 146 -1.79 4.09 -6.64
CA CYS A 146 -0.63 3.67 -5.87
C CYS A 146 -0.04 2.41 -6.49
N TYR A 147 1.23 2.47 -6.89
CA TYR A 147 1.98 1.35 -7.45
C TYR A 147 2.99 0.89 -6.42
N PHE A 148 2.83 -0.33 -5.93
CA PHE A 148 3.72 -0.91 -4.94
C PHE A 148 4.99 -1.44 -5.61
N SER A 149 6.14 -1.08 -5.08
CA SER A 149 7.37 -1.77 -5.40
C SER A 149 7.51 -3.01 -4.51
N ASN A 150 8.29 -3.97 -4.94
CA ASN A 150 8.67 -5.13 -4.13
C ASN A 150 10.03 -4.91 -3.47
N ASP A 151 10.27 -3.72 -2.97
CA ASP A 151 11.56 -3.36 -2.39
C ASP A 151 11.41 -2.85 -0.95
N TYR A 152 12.39 -3.19 -0.12
CA TYR A 152 12.63 -2.66 1.20
C TYR A 152 14.15 -2.68 1.43
N GLN A 153 14.74 -1.53 1.60
CA GLN A 153 16.19 -1.37 1.81
C GLN A 153 17.06 -2.06 0.75
N GLY A 154 16.60 -2.07 -0.51
CA GLY A 154 17.34 -2.66 -1.62
C GLY A 154 17.34 -4.20 -1.65
N THR A 155 16.47 -4.86 -0.91
CA THR A 155 16.43 -6.34 -0.84
C THR A 155 15.68 -7.00 -1.99
N GLY A 156 14.95 -6.23 -2.80
CA GLY A 156 14.06 -6.75 -3.84
C GLY A 156 12.83 -7.50 -3.30
N LYS A 157 12.51 -7.31 -2.01
CA LYS A 157 11.36 -7.90 -1.34
C LYS A 157 10.69 -6.86 -0.44
N PRO A 158 9.36 -6.97 -0.21
CA PRO A 158 8.70 -6.16 0.81
C PRO A 158 9.31 -6.39 2.19
N GLY A 159 9.40 -5.34 2.99
CA GLY A 159 9.79 -5.46 4.39
C GLY A 159 8.62 -6.00 5.21
N LEU A 160 8.75 -7.18 5.74
CA LEU A 160 7.77 -7.76 6.66
C LEU A 160 8.05 -7.31 8.09
N GLY A 161 7.03 -7.04 8.85
CA GLY A 161 7.18 -6.58 10.23
C GLY A 161 5.84 -6.38 10.93
N THR A 162 5.87 -5.59 11.98
CA THR A 162 4.69 -5.25 12.77
C THR A 162 4.60 -3.75 13.03
N VAL A 163 3.39 -3.28 13.30
CA VAL A 163 3.13 -1.92 13.78
C VAL A 163 2.43 -1.97 15.14
N ASP A 164 2.75 -1.02 15.99
CA ASP A 164 2.23 -0.93 17.35
C ASP A 164 0.84 -0.28 17.45
N LYS A 165 0.46 0.50 16.45
CA LYS A 165 -0.80 1.26 16.42
C LYS A 165 -1.41 1.23 15.03
N LEU A 166 -2.70 1.57 14.93
CA LEU A 166 -3.44 1.70 13.68
C LEU A 166 -3.65 3.17 13.25
N SER A 167 -2.97 4.11 13.88
CA SER A 167 -2.93 5.54 13.56
C SER A 167 -1.68 5.89 12.74
N ASP A 168 -1.60 7.08 12.19
CA ASP A 168 -0.48 7.52 11.35
C ASP A 168 0.86 7.70 12.10
N ASP A 169 0.83 7.69 13.41
CA ASP A 169 2.01 7.79 14.30
C ASP A 169 2.58 6.43 14.75
N PHE A 170 2.27 5.35 14.04
CA PHE A 170 2.76 4.01 14.37
C PHE A 170 4.29 3.90 14.27
N THR A 171 4.84 2.92 14.97
CA THR A 171 6.24 2.48 14.80
C THR A 171 6.26 1.16 14.04
N PHE A 172 6.98 1.12 12.93
CA PHE A 172 7.20 -0.12 12.17
C PHE A 172 8.44 -0.82 12.71
N THR A 173 8.26 -2.07 13.13
CA THR A 173 9.35 -2.93 13.59
C THR A 173 9.56 -4.05 12.58
N PRO A 174 10.66 -4.06 11.82
CA PRO A 174 10.96 -5.12 10.88
C PRO A 174 11.06 -6.48 11.57
N ALA A 175 10.55 -7.52 10.91
CA ALA A 175 10.74 -8.89 11.38
C ALA A 175 12.22 -9.26 11.29
N THR A 176 12.73 -9.88 12.33
CA THR A 176 14.10 -10.44 12.32
C THR A 176 14.17 -11.56 11.27
N VAL A 177 15.02 -11.38 10.29
CA VAL A 177 15.36 -12.46 9.35
C VAL A 177 16.17 -13.48 10.15
N GLY A 178 15.49 -14.54 10.51
CA GLY A 178 16.15 -15.69 11.13
C GLY A 178 16.85 -16.57 10.08
#